data_e60a09ef079df4a32b91ac73e157ef70
#
_entry.id   e60a09ef079df4a32b91ac73e157ef70
#
_cell.length_a   1.000
_cell.length_b   1.000
_cell.length_c   1.000
_cell.angle_alpha   90.00
_cell.angle_beta   90.00
_cell.angle_gamma   90.00
#
_symmetry.space_group_name_H-M   'P 1'
#
loop_
_entity.id
_entity.type
_entity.pdbx_description
1 polymer ?
#
loop_
_entity_poly.entity_id
_entity_poly.type
_entity_poly.pdbx_seq_one_letter_code
_entity_poly.pdbx_strand_id
1 'polypeptide(L)'
;MFATVDVEDAYGNIVSTETLVGVPLIVNFWFSTCEPCRREFPVLVDADARYGAIRVVGINLSDSSETAAAFTAQFGAKFDTYFDRDGRLTSAMGVATAPVTLLVDSGGVVRRQLTGEITMELLAAAIAEVFPS
;
A
#
# COMPACT_ATOMS: atom_id res chain seq x y z
N MET A 1 -4.50 14.27 -5.19
CA MET A 1 -3.91 14.27 -3.84
C MET A 1 -4.28 12.99 -3.10
N PHE A 2 -3.31 12.44 -2.42
CA PHE A 2 -3.58 11.33 -1.49
C PHE A 2 -4.42 11.89 -0.33
N ALA A 3 -5.57 11.27 -0.06
CA ALA A 3 -6.53 11.81 0.89
C ALA A 3 -6.03 11.75 2.32
N THR A 4 -6.28 12.80 3.09
CA THR A 4 -5.99 12.85 4.53
C THR A 4 -7.22 12.36 5.28
N VAL A 5 -7.13 11.15 5.80
CA VAL A 5 -8.19 10.51 6.61
C VAL A 5 -7.54 9.74 7.74
N ASP A 6 -8.34 9.31 8.70
CA ASP A 6 -7.88 8.47 9.79
C ASP A 6 -7.98 7.00 9.40
N VAL A 7 -6.92 6.26 9.71
CA VAL A 7 -6.85 4.80 9.60
C VAL A 7 -6.34 4.25 10.93
N GLU A 8 -6.31 2.93 11.08
CA GLU A 8 -5.73 2.30 12.26
C GLU A 8 -4.38 1.68 11.93
N ASP A 9 -3.46 1.72 12.87
CA ASP A 9 -2.21 0.98 12.74
C ASP A 9 -2.39 -0.48 13.21
N ALA A 10 -1.31 -1.26 13.20
CA ALA A 10 -1.35 -2.67 13.57
C ALA A 10 -1.71 -2.91 15.06
N TYR A 11 -1.66 -1.88 15.86
CA TYR A 11 -1.94 -1.93 17.31
C TYR A 11 -3.29 -1.33 17.67
N GLY A 12 -4.08 -0.93 16.68
CA GLY A 12 -5.40 -0.33 16.89
C GLY A 12 -5.39 1.16 17.17
N ASN A 13 -4.24 1.82 17.06
CA ASN A 13 -4.16 3.27 17.23
C ASN A 13 -4.64 3.99 15.98
N ILE A 14 -5.34 5.10 16.18
CA ILE A 14 -5.78 5.95 15.09
C ILE A 14 -4.60 6.77 14.58
N VAL A 15 -4.39 6.73 13.28
CA VAL A 15 -3.26 7.42 12.60
C VAL A 15 -3.82 8.18 11.41
N SER A 16 -3.41 9.43 11.26
CA SER A 16 -3.74 10.20 10.05
C SER A 16 -2.86 9.75 8.89
N THR A 17 -3.45 9.58 7.71
CA THR A 17 -2.71 9.26 6.49
C THR A 17 -1.74 10.37 6.09
N GLU A 18 -1.89 11.57 6.65
CA GLU A 18 -0.92 12.65 6.46
C GLU A 18 0.48 12.25 6.92
N THR A 19 0.58 11.40 7.94
CA THR A 19 1.87 10.92 8.45
C THR A 19 2.60 9.98 7.48
N LEU A 20 1.91 9.47 6.47
CA LEU A 20 2.50 8.60 5.45
C LEU A 20 3.15 9.40 4.33
N VAL A 21 2.75 10.65 4.14
CA VAL A 21 3.20 11.52 3.06
C VAL A 21 4.47 12.27 3.47
N GLY A 22 5.31 12.60 2.51
CA GLY A 22 6.53 13.38 2.74
C GLY A 22 7.76 12.80 2.08
N VAL A 23 7.70 11.54 1.70
CA VAL A 23 8.71 10.85 0.89
C VAL A 23 7.97 10.11 -0.22
N PRO A 24 8.66 9.68 -1.28
CA PRO A 24 8.00 8.84 -2.29
C PRO A 24 7.36 7.62 -1.63
N LEU A 25 6.13 7.33 -1.99
CA LEU A 25 5.29 6.37 -1.28
C LEU A 25 4.58 5.43 -2.24
N ILE A 26 4.61 4.15 -1.93
CA ILE A 26 3.81 3.12 -2.60
C ILE A 26 2.76 2.64 -1.60
N VAL A 27 1.49 2.75 -1.99
CA VAL A 27 0.35 2.33 -1.15
C VAL A 27 -0.35 1.17 -1.84
N ASN A 28 -0.45 0.04 -1.17
CA ASN A 28 -1.12 -1.15 -1.72
C ASN A 28 -2.34 -1.50 -0.89
N PHE A 29 -3.50 -1.56 -1.56
CA PHE A 29 -4.77 -1.98 -0.95
C PHE A 29 -4.94 -3.48 -1.16
N TRP A 30 -5.16 -4.21 -0.07
CA TRP A 30 -5.17 -5.67 -0.09
C TRP A 30 -6.05 -6.29 0.99
N PHE A 31 -6.33 -7.58 0.87
CA PHE A 31 -6.88 -8.41 1.94
C PHE A 31 -6.41 -9.86 1.75
N SER A 32 -6.43 -10.64 2.83
CA SER A 32 -5.75 -11.95 2.86
C SER A 32 -6.36 -13.01 1.95
N THR A 33 -7.66 -12.96 1.70
CA THR A 33 -8.35 -13.93 0.84
C THR A 33 -8.42 -13.49 -0.63
N CYS A 34 -7.76 -12.39 -0.97
CA CYS A 34 -7.65 -11.89 -2.34
C CYS A 34 -6.52 -12.64 -3.06
N GLU A 35 -6.85 -13.53 -3.98
CA GLU A 35 -5.86 -14.34 -4.71
C GLU A 35 -4.84 -13.49 -5.47
N PRO A 36 -5.23 -12.49 -6.27
CA PRO A 36 -4.24 -11.64 -6.93
C PRO A 36 -3.36 -10.87 -5.95
N CYS A 37 -3.89 -10.47 -4.79
CA CYS A 37 -3.10 -9.81 -3.76
C CYS A 37 -2.00 -10.74 -3.24
N ARG A 38 -2.34 -12.01 -3.03
CA ARG A 38 -1.38 -13.01 -2.57
C ARG A 38 -0.26 -13.21 -3.57
N ARG A 39 -0.60 -13.27 -4.86
CA ARG A 39 0.40 -13.47 -5.93
C ARG A 39 1.35 -12.27 -6.07
N GLU A 40 0.85 -11.05 -5.86
CA GLU A 40 1.69 -9.86 -6.02
C GLU A 40 2.48 -9.48 -4.75
N PHE A 41 2.10 -10.01 -3.59
CA PHE A 41 2.73 -9.60 -2.33
C PHE A 41 4.26 -9.73 -2.34
N PRO A 42 4.85 -10.80 -2.91
CA PRO A 42 6.31 -10.89 -3.04
C PRO A 42 6.93 -9.74 -3.84
N VAL A 43 6.19 -9.17 -4.80
CA VAL A 43 6.64 -8.01 -5.58
C VAL A 43 6.79 -6.79 -4.66
N LEU A 44 5.83 -6.57 -3.76
CA LEU A 44 5.87 -5.46 -2.81
C LEU A 44 7.00 -5.64 -1.79
N VAL A 45 7.20 -6.85 -1.29
CA VAL A 45 8.29 -7.17 -0.38
C VAL A 45 9.64 -6.91 -1.04
N ASP A 46 9.80 -7.32 -2.30
CA ASP A 46 11.02 -7.08 -3.06
C ASP A 46 11.25 -5.59 -3.32
N ALA A 47 10.20 -4.86 -3.67
CA ALA A 47 10.29 -3.42 -3.90
C ALA A 47 10.71 -2.68 -2.64
N ASP A 48 10.15 -3.04 -1.49
CA ASP A 48 10.51 -2.45 -0.20
C ASP A 48 12.00 -2.64 0.10
N ALA A 49 12.52 -3.83 -0.16
CA ALA A 49 13.94 -4.13 0.06
C ALA A 49 14.84 -3.42 -0.94
N ARG A 50 14.39 -3.26 -2.19
CA ARG A 50 15.20 -2.74 -3.29
C ARG A 50 15.26 -1.22 -3.33
N TYR A 51 14.15 -0.55 -3.02
CA TYR A 51 14.02 0.91 -3.16
C TYR A 51 14.01 1.58 -1.78
N GLY A 52 15.19 1.71 -1.19
CA GLY A 52 15.31 2.22 0.17
C GLY A 52 14.79 3.65 0.39
N ALA A 53 14.73 4.46 -0.68
CA ALA A 53 14.23 5.84 -0.60
C ALA A 53 12.71 5.92 -0.75
N ILE A 54 12.04 4.82 -1.12
CA ILE A 54 10.59 4.76 -1.30
C ILE A 54 9.99 4.03 -0.11
N ARG A 55 9.02 4.67 0.53
CA ARG A 55 8.27 4.03 1.61
C ARG A 55 7.17 3.16 0.99
N VAL A 56 7.06 1.92 1.45
CA VAL A 56 5.97 1.02 1.07
C VAL A 56 5.06 0.83 2.26
N VAL A 57 3.75 0.97 2.06
CA VAL A 57 2.75 0.69 3.10
C VAL A 57 1.62 -0.15 2.50
N GLY A 58 1.07 -1.03 3.31
CA GLY A 58 -0.14 -1.78 2.98
C GLY A 58 -1.35 -1.17 3.66
N ILE A 59 -2.46 -1.10 2.94
CA ILE A 59 -3.76 -0.72 3.51
C ILE A 59 -4.65 -1.96 3.43
N ASN A 60 -4.91 -2.55 4.57
CA ASN A 60 -5.76 -3.73 4.65
C ASN A 60 -7.23 -3.32 4.72
N LEU A 61 -8.07 -4.02 3.96
CA LEU A 61 -9.46 -3.61 3.75
C LEU A 61 -10.45 -4.31 4.68
N SER A 62 -10.17 -5.54 5.12
CA SER A 62 -11.21 -6.33 5.78
C SER A 62 -10.72 -7.36 6.80
N ASP A 63 -9.43 -7.54 6.95
CA ASP A 63 -8.91 -8.56 7.87
C ASP A 63 -8.79 -8.02 9.30
N SER A 64 -8.81 -8.94 10.27
CA SER A 64 -8.41 -8.60 11.63
C SER A 64 -6.90 -8.32 11.66
N SER A 65 -6.45 -7.62 12.69
CA SER A 65 -5.03 -7.37 12.90
C SER A 65 -4.24 -8.68 12.98
N GLU A 66 -4.79 -9.70 13.61
CA GLU A 66 -4.15 -11.01 13.75
C GLU A 66 -3.99 -11.70 12.40
N THR A 67 -5.04 -11.72 11.59
CA THR A 67 -5.01 -12.34 10.25
C THR A 67 -4.02 -11.61 9.35
N ALA A 68 -4.03 -10.29 9.36
CA ALA A 68 -3.11 -9.48 8.57
C ALA A 68 -1.66 -9.70 9.01
N ALA A 69 -1.40 -9.76 10.30
CA ALA A 69 -0.07 -10.01 10.84
C ALA A 69 0.46 -11.38 10.42
N ALA A 70 -0.38 -12.42 10.48
CA ALA A 70 0.01 -13.76 10.04
C ALA A 70 0.35 -13.78 8.55
N PHE A 71 -0.43 -13.09 7.74
CA PHE A 71 -0.20 -12.99 6.30
C PHE A 71 1.12 -12.28 5.99
N THR A 72 1.35 -11.11 6.58
CA THR A 72 2.59 -10.34 6.33
C THR A 72 3.81 -11.11 6.81
N ALA A 73 3.70 -11.82 7.94
CA ALA A 73 4.78 -12.67 8.45
C ALA A 73 5.10 -13.83 7.50
N GLN A 74 4.07 -14.44 6.93
CA GLN A 74 4.23 -15.53 5.96
C GLN A 74 5.05 -15.10 4.75
N PHE A 75 4.85 -13.88 4.28
CA PHE A 75 5.57 -13.32 3.13
C PHE A 75 6.87 -12.61 3.49
N GLY A 76 7.19 -12.50 4.77
CA GLY A 76 8.37 -11.77 5.22
C GLY A 76 8.30 -10.27 4.98
N ALA A 77 7.09 -9.71 4.94
CA ALA A 77 6.90 -8.29 4.73
C ALA A 77 7.34 -7.49 5.94
N LYS A 78 8.15 -6.45 5.71
CA LYS A 78 8.67 -5.58 6.77
C LYS A 78 8.06 -4.18 6.74
N PHE A 79 7.28 -3.87 5.69
CA PHE A 79 6.60 -2.59 5.59
C PHE A 79 5.35 -2.58 6.49
N ASP A 80 4.95 -1.38 6.88
CA ASP A 80 3.83 -1.20 7.79
C ASP A 80 2.49 -1.49 7.11
N THR A 81 1.58 -2.06 7.89
CA THR A 81 0.19 -2.28 7.49
C THR A 81 -0.72 -1.37 8.31
N TYR A 82 -1.62 -0.68 7.60
CA TYR A 82 -2.68 0.11 8.21
C TYR A 82 -4.03 -0.50 7.81
N PHE A 83 -5.07 -0.14 8.54
CA PHE A 83 -6.40 -0.73 8.35
C PHE A 83 -7.41 0.38 8.07
N ASP A 84 -8.10 0.26 6.94
CA ASP A 84 -9.15 1.21 6.53
C ASP A 84 -10.51 0.68 7.00
N ARG A 85 -10.71 0.66 8.33
CA ARG A 85 -11.87 0.01 8.96
C ARG A 85 -13.21 0.57 8.49
N ASP A 86 -13.28 1.88 8.31
CA ASP A 86 -14.52 2.56 7.91
C ASP A 86 -14.62 2.78 6.40
N GLY A 87 -13.63 2.35 5.63
CA GLY A 87 -13.60 2.55 4.19
C GLY A 87 -13.42 4.00 3.75
N ARG A 88 -12.95 4.86 4.65
CA ARG A 88 -12.78 6.29 4.35
C ARG A 88 -11.73 6.55 3.29
N LEU A 89 -10.62 5.83 3.37
CA LEU A 89 -9.51 5.99 2.42
C LEU A 89 -9.90 5.44 1.05
N THR A 90 -10.45 4.23 1.01
CA THR A 90 -10.90 3.62 -0.25
C THR A 90 -11.95 4.47 -0.93
N SER A 91 -12.90 5.01 -0.17
CA SER A 91 -13.94 5.89 -0.70
C SER A 91 -13.35 7.18 -1.26
N ALA A 92 -12.47 7.83 -0.51
CA ALA A 92 -11.85 9.09 -0.92
C ALA A 92 -10.96 8.93 -2.14
N MET A 93 -10.30 7.78 -2.30
CA MET A 93 -9.39 7.50 -3.41
C MET A 93 -10.07 6.82 -4.60
N GLY A 94 -11.37 6.53 -4.49
CA GLY A 94 -12.10 5.84 -5.55
C GLY A 94 -11.66 4.40 -5.76
N VAL A 95 -11.17 3.75 -4.72
CA VAL A 95 -10.72 2.35 -4.80
C VAL A 95 -11.91 1.44 -4.56
N ALA A 96 -12.32 0.70 -5.59
CA ALA A 96 -13.50 -0.17 -5.54
C ALA A 96 -13.15 -1.66 -5.55
N THR A 97 -11.89 -2.01 -5.75
CA THR A 97 -11.44 -3.40 -5.89
C THR A 97 -10.04 -3.55 -5.30
N ALA A 98 -9.57 -4.77 -5.21
CA ALA A 98 -8.20 -5.07 -4.78
C ALA A 98 -7.62 -6.16 -5.71
N PRO A 99 -6.31 -6.14 -5.94
CA PRO A 99 -5.37 -5.17 -5.42
C PRO A 99 -5.39 -3.87 -6.21
N VAL A 100 -5.07 -2.78 -5.54
CA VAL A 100 -4.79 -1.49 -6.19
C VAL A 100 -3.51 -0.95 -5.55
N THR A 101 -2.62 -0.44 -6.40
CA THR A 101 -1.35 0.15 -5.95
C THR A 101 -1.29 1.59 -6.41
N LEU A 102 -1.05 2.50 -5.48
CA LEU A 102 -0.89 3.92 -5.77
C LEU A 102 0.58 4.30 -5.61
N LEU A 103 1.10 5.08 -6.56
CA LEU A 103 2.39 5.72 -6.44
C LEU A 103 2.15 7.20 -6.14
N VAL A 104 2.61 7.62 -4.97
CA VAL A 104 2.38 8.96 -4.42
C VAL A 104 3.72 9.67 -4.27
N ASP A 105 3.83 10.88 -4.81
CA ASP A 105 5.09 11.62 -4.69
C ASP A 105 5.25 12.24 -3.30
N SER A 106 6.41 12.83 -3.03
CA SER A 106 6.72 13.40 -1.72
C SER A 106 5.82 14.57 -1.34
N GLY A 107 5.15 15.18 -2.32
CA GLY A 107 4.17 16.25 -2.10
C GLY A 107 2.75 15.73 -1.84
N GLY A 108 2.55 14.42 -1.84
CA GLY A 108 1.24 13.83 -1.61
C GLY A 108 0.38 13.72 -2.86
N VAL A 109 0.95 13.92 -4.03
CA VAL A 109 0.21 13.80 -5.29
C VAL A 109 0.25 12.36 -5.78
N VAL A 110 -0.93 11.79 -6.06
CA VAL A 110 -1.03 10.45 -6.66
C VAL A 110 -0.63 10.56 -8.13
N ARG A 111 0.49 9.93 -8.48
CA ARG A 111 1.07 10.02 -9.82
C ARG A 111 0.63 8.87 -10.72
N ARG A 112 0.40 7.70 -10.15
CA ARG A 112 -0.07 6.52 -10.88
C ARG A 112 -0.97 5.68 -10.00
N GLN A 113 -1.97 5.08 -10.61
CA GLN A 113 -2.79 4.03 -10.01
C GLN A 113 -2.66 2.78 -10.88
N LEU A 114 -2.23 1.69 -10.27
CA LEU A 114 -2.12 0.40 -10.92
C LEU A 114 -3.22 -0.49 -10.36
N THR A 115 -4.22 -0.80 -11.18
CA THR A 115 -5.37 -1.60 -10.78
C THR A 115 -5.14 -3.06 -11.18
N GLY A 116 -5.36 -3.96 -10.23
CA GLY A 116 -5.15 -5.39 -10.43
C GLY A 116 -3.74 -5.82 -10.06
N GLU A 117 -3.47 -7.10 -10.29
CA GLU A 117 -2.17 -7.71 -9.98
C GLU A 117 -1.05 -7.07 -10.79
N ILE A 118 0.06 -6.74 -10.11
CA ILE A 118 1.23 -6.15 -10.77
C ILE A 118 2.39 -7.14 -10.75
N THR A 119 3.26 -6.99 -11.75
CA THR A 119 4.54 -7.70 -11.82
C THR A 119 5.64 -6.76 -11.37
N MET A 120 6.82 -7.31 -11.07
CA MET A 120 7.97 -6.48 -10.74
C MET A 120 8.36 -5.58 -11.92
N GLU A 121 8.23 -6.07 -13.15
CA GLU A 121 8.52 -5.29 -14.35
C GLU A 121 7.62 -4.06 -14.47
N LEU A 122 6.30 -4.25 -14.25
CA LEU A 122 5.34 -3.15 -14.28
C LEU A 122 5.62 -2.14 -13.18
N LEU A 123 5.89 -2.62 -11.97
CA LEU A 123 6.16 -1.73 -10.84
C LEU A 123 7.46 -0.96 -11.04
N ALA A 124 8.52 -1.64 -11.46
CA ALA A 124 9.81 -0.98 -11.72
C ALA A 124 9.70 0.10 -12.80
N ALA A 125 8.95 -0.17 -13.87
CA ALA A 125 8.71 0.80 -14.93
C ALA A 125 7.96 2.03 -14.41
N ALA A 126 6.92 1.80 -13.62
CA ALA A 126 6.14 2.88 -13.01
C ALA A 126 6.98 3.72 -12.04
N ILE A 127 7.81 3.08 -11.23
CA ILE A 127 8.72 3.77 -10.31
C ILE A 127 9.71 4.65 -11.09
N ALA A 128 10.29 4.12 -12.16
CA ALA A 128 11.24 4.87 -12.98
C ALA A 128 10.60 6.10 -13.64
N GLU A 129 9.33 5.98 -14.02
CA GLU A 129 8.57 7.07 -14.63
C GLU A 129 8.20 8.15 -13.60
N VAL A 130 7.75 7.74 -12.41
CA VAL A 130 7.15 8.62 -11.40
C VAL A 130 8.18 9.17 -10.41
N PHE A 131 9.16 8.36 -10.06
CA PHE A 131 10.18 8.70 -9.05
C PHE A 131 11.57 8.63 -9.67
N PRO A 132 11.88 9.54 -10.60
CA PRO A 132 13.21 9.53 -11.21
C PRO A 132 14.27 9.83 -10.15
N SER A 133 15.38 9.10 -10.21
CA SER A 133 16.49 9.28 -9.28
C SER A 133 17.38 10.48 -9.65
#